data_3affca411fc7f848d6e4522be7a22098
#
_entry.id   3affca411fc7f848d6e4522be7a22098
#
_cell.length_a   1.000
_cell.length_b   1.000
_cell.length_c   1.000
_cell.angle_alpha   90.00
_cell.angle_beta   90.00
_cell.angle_gamma   90.00
#
_symmetry.space_group_name_H-M   'P 1'
#
loop_
_entity.id
_entity.type
_entity.pdbx_description
1 polymer ?
#
loop_
_entity_poly.entity_id
_entity_poly.type
_entity_poly.pdbx_seq_one_letter_code
_entity_poly.pdbx_strand_id
1 'polypeptide(L)'
;MKKLLYIAGSLFISASIFTSCERDISQLNVDPKHPEVVPSKNLVVTSERYLADYWVTPSVNLNISRFFTQQWTETQYIDETNYNFITRNQPQNHFNTMYRDVLGPLKSAGEFLAKETESQIYSNTEKAQVKANKQAIIEILSIYAWVNLVDSFGNVPYSEALKTESGATIFQPKYDDAAAIYADLTLRLGKVSTTITTSLPGYENDAFYGGDMGHWLKVVNSLKLRMGLNLADVDAAKSKSLVESAYAAGVITDPADDFAFPYVNGLVSNPIYQNLVQSGRNDFIPSDVYMNALKAKSDPRIPKFFTPKADGTYVGGPYGSLASYANFSHVADVIKAADYPGYLIESVEVKFMLAEAAARGYNVGGTAATWYGLAVTGSMDMWGVDPADAATYLAANPYDAANWKKSIGTQAWFAMHNQGMAAWYFFRRLDYPQLAVPGGAEGLVYRITYSNNEYSTNTTNVKAAATAIGGDKYTTKVFWDKF
;
A
#
# COMPACT_ATOMS: atom_id res chain seq x y z
N MET A 1 -85.86 3.65 -23.71
CA MET A 1 -84.62 3.68 -24.51
C MET A 1 -83.57 4.69 -23.99
N LYS A 2 -83.91 5.96 -23.65
CA LYS A 2 -82.95 6.93 -23.15
C LYS A 2 -82.19 6.55 -21.83
N LYS A 3 -82.85 5.88 -20.87
CA LYS A 3 -82.23 5.44 -19.64
C LYS A 3 -81.23 4.27 -19.81
N LEU A 4 -81.44 3.40 -20.83
CA LEU A 4 -80.47 2.31 -21.12
C LEU A 4 -79.20 2.84 -21.80
N LEU A 5 -79.29 3.95 -22.58
CA LEU A 5 -78.12 4.57 -23.23
C LEU A 5 -77.22 5.24 -22.18
N TYR A 6 -77.75 5.82 -21.12
CA TYR A 6 -76.97 6.44 -20.06
C TYR A 6 -76.25 5.38 -19.17
N ILE A 7 -76.86 4.24 -18.95
CA ILE A 7 -76.21 3.15 -18.21
C ILE A 7 -75.12 2.49 -19.03
N ALA A 8 -75.32 2.30 -20.36
CA ALA A 8 -74.29 1.78 -21.25
C ALA A 8 -73.12 2.78 -21.41
N GLY A 9 -73.41 4.09 -21.48
CA GLY A 9 -72.35 5.14 -21.54
C GLY A 9 -71.54 5.24 -20.26
N SER A 10 -72.15 5.13 -19.07
CA SER A 10 -71.40 5.14 -17.81
C SER A 10 -70.57 3.87 -17.57
N LEU A 11 -71.01 2.70 -18.03
CA LEU A 11 -70.21 1.47 -17.97
C LEU A 11 -69.00 1.53 -18.91
N PHE A 12 -69.11 2.17 -20.10
CA PHE A 12 -67.97 2.32 -21.00
C PHE A 12 -66.94 3.31 -20.51
N ILE A 13 -67.32 4.39 -19.82
CA ILE A 13 -66.43 5.36 -19.21
C ILE A 13 -65.71 4.76 -17.98
N SER A 14 -66.38 3.93 -17.20
CA SER A 14 -65.79 3.19 -16.07
C SER A 14 -64.75 2.14 -16.50
N ALA A 15 -64.94 1.49 -17.66
CA ALA A 15 -64.00 0.51 -18.19
C ALA A 15 -62.70 1.13 -18.75
N SER A 16 -62.77 2.40 -19.17
CA SER A 16 -61.57 3.13 -19.71
C SER A 16 -60.63 3.65 -18.66
N ILE A 17 -61.03 3.66 -17.37
CA ILE A 17 -60.21 4.17 -16.26
C ILE A 17 -59.25 3.08 -15.71
N PHE A 18 -59.49 1.82 -16.00
CA PHE A 18 -58.64 0.72 -15.52
C PHE A 18 -57.53 0.29 -16.49
N THR A 19 -57.34 0.94 -17.62
CA THR A 19 -56.17 0.70 -18.50
C THR A 19 -55.06 1.72 -18.33
N SER A 20 -55.02 2.41 -17.17
CA SER A 20 -53.95 3.34 -16.85
C SER A 20 -52.88 2.64 -16.03
N CYS A 21 -51.72 2.52 -16.65
CA CYS A 21 -50.42 2.28 -16.04
C CYS A 21 -50.15 0.90 -15.47
N GLU A 22 -50.05 -0.11 -16.30
CA GLU A 22 -48.95 -1.06 -16.17
C GLU A 22 -47.67 -0.44 -16.78
N ARG A 23 -47.24 0.70 -16.29
CA ARG A 23 -45.82 1.02 -16.41
C ARG A 23 -45.10 0.10 -15.44
N ASP A 24 -44.25 -0.72 -16.00
CA ASP A 24 -43.33 -1.56 -15.23
C ASP A 24 -42.56 -0.69 -14.23
N ILE A 25 -43.06 -0.63 -12.98
CA ILE A 25 -42.45 0.11 -11.89
C ILE A 25 -41.09 -0.49 -11.53
N SER A 26 -40.73 -1.68 -12.01
CA SER A 26 -39.39 -2.26 -11.81
C SER A 26 -38.30 -1.38 -12.46
N GLN A 27 -38.61 -0.67 -13.55
CA GLN A 27 -37.67 0.30 -14.17
C GLN A 27 -37.47 1.57 -13.34
N LEU A 28 -38.40 1.92 -12.45
CA LEU A 28 -38.26 3.06 -11.55
C LEU A 28 -37.39 2.74 -10.32
N ASN A 29 -37.18 1.45 -10.06
CA ASN A 29 -36.30 0.98 -8.99
C ASN A 29 -34.85 0.78 -9.44
N VAL A 30 -34.55 0.97 -10.72
CA VAL A 30 -33.15 0.98 -11.21
C VAL A 30 -32.56 2.35 -10.88
N ASP A 31 -31.75 2.41 -9.84
CA ASP A 31 -30.97 3.63 -9.54
C ASP A 31 -29.82 3.75 -10.56
N PRO A 32 -29.90 4.68 -11.54
CA PRO A 32 -28.84 4.85 -12.55
C PRO A 32 -27.51 5.33 -11.94
N LYS A 33 -27.54 5.81 -10.69
CA LYS A 33 -26.35 6.24 -9.95
C LYS A 33 -25.67 5.09 -9.20
N HIS A 34 -26.40 3.99 -8.97
CA HIS A 34 -25.88 2.78 -8.31
C HIS A 34 -26.21 1.55 -9.16
N PRO A 35 -25.52 1.34 -10.30
CA PRO A 35 -25.78 0.21 -11.18
C PRO A 35 -25.50 -1.10 -10.46
N GLU A 36 -26.42 -2.07 -10.57
CA GLU A 36 -26.28 -3.41 -9.98
C GLU A 36 -25.14 -4.22 -10.60
N VAL A 37 -24.71 -3.88 -11.81
CA VAL A 37 -23.60 -4.52 -12.53
C VAL A 37 -22.64 -3.47 -13.02
N VAL A 38 -21.40 -3.54 -12.53
CA VAL A 38 -20.30 -2.70 -12.96
C VAL A 38 -19.25 -3.60 -13.62
N PRO A 39 -18.69 -3.22 -14.79
CA PRO A 39 -17.58 -3.97 -15.37
C PRO A 39 -16.43 -4.17 -14.39
N SER A 40 -15.91 -5.40 -14.28
CA SER A 40 -14.86 -5.77 -13.33
C SER A 40 -13.64 -4.83 -13.42
N LYS A 41 -13.30 -4.42 -14.64
CA LYS A 41 -12.20 -3.49 -14.92
C LYS A 41 -12.29 -2.14 -14.19
N ASN A 42 -13.51 -1.62 -13.96
CA ASN A 42 -13.69 -0.33 -13.29
C ASN A 42 -13.44 -0.46 -11.77
N LEU A 43 -13.82 -1.60 -11.19
CA LEU A 43 -13.58 -1.91 -9.78
C LEU A 43 -12.09 -2.13 -9.50
N VAL A 44 -11.38 -2.77 -10.45
CA VAL A 44 -9.92 -2.97 -10.36
C VAL A 44 -9.20 -1.62 -10.35
N VAL A 45 -9.44 -0.74 -11.33
CA VAL A 45 -8.80 0.58 -11.40
C VAL A 45 -9.14 1.45 -10.17
N THR A 46 -10.37 1.34 -9.66
CA THR A 46 -10.76 2.03 -8.43
C THR A 46 -9.93 1.53 -7.23
N SER A 47 -9.74 0.21 -7.11
CA SER A 47 -8.94 -0.40 -6.05
C SER A 47 -7.46 -0.05 -6.17
N GLU A 48 -6.91 -0.06 -7.39
CA GLU A 48 -5.54 0.38 -7.69
C GLU A 48 -5.29 1.80 -7.17
N ARG A 49 -6.21 2.70 -7.49
CA ARG A 49 -6.14 4.08 -7.04
C ARG A 49 -6.19 4.21 -5.51
N TYR A 50 -7.18 3.60 -4.85
CA TYR A 50 -7.28 3.69 -3.38
C TYR A 50 -6.07 3.09 -2.68
N LEU A 51 -5.53 1.99 -3.21
CA LEU A 51 -4.31 1.39 -2.69
C LEU A 51 -3.11 2.33 -2.83
N ALA A 52 -2.92 2.92 -4.00
CA ALA A 52 -1.85 3.88 -4.25
C ALA A 52 -2.02 5.17 -3.42
N ASP A 53 -3.24 5.73 -3.40
CA ASP A 53 -3.54 6.93 -2.61
C ASP A 53 -3.24 6.71 -1.12
N TYR A 54 -3.59 5.55 -0.56
CA TYR A 54 -3.25 5.21 0.82
C TYR A 54 -1.73 5.15 1.03
N TRP A 55 -1.00 4.55 0.08
CA TRP A 55 0.45 4.36 0.21
C TRP A 55 1.23 5.67 0.22
N VAL A 56 0.83 6.62 -0.63
CA VAL A 56 1.56 7.88 -0.82
C VAL A 56 1.04 9.06 0.01
N THR A 57 -0.21 9.00 0.48
CA THR A 57 -0.81 10.15 1.17
C THR A 57 0.00 10.58 2.40
N PRO A 58 0.20 11.89 2.62
CA PRO A 58 0.72 12.43 3.86
C PRO A 58 -0.41 12.76 4.85
N SER A 59 -1.66 12.40 4.54
CA SER A 59 -2.80 12.70 5.40
C SER A 59 -2.65 12.03 6.75
N VAL A 60 -2.59 12.84 7.79
CA VAL A 60 -2.52 12.40 9.19
C VAL A 60 -3.74 11.59 9.64
N ASN A 61 -4.82 11.63 8.86
CA ASN A 61 -6.00 10.79 9.11
C ASN A 61 -5.86 9.36 8.55
N LEU A 62 -4.87 9.10 7.68
CA LEU A 62 -4.73 7.83 6.96
C LEU A 62 -3.37 7.18 7.18
N ASN A 63 -2.29 7.77 6.65
CA ASN A 63 -0.97 7.16 6.64
C ASN A 63 0.08 8.08 7.26
N ILE A 64 0.58 7.69 8.43
CA ILE A 64 1.59 8.42 9.19
C ILE A 64 2.92 7.68 9.27
N SER A 65 3.15 6.71 8.39
CA SER A 65 4.36 5.87 8.43
C SER A 65 5.68 6.66 8.29
N ARG A 66 5.64 7.85 7.66
CA ARG A 66 6.81 8.76 7.60
C ARG A 66 7.24 9.25 8.98
N PHE A 67 6.31 9.32 9.93
CA PHE A 67 6.60 9.66 11.32
C PHE A 67 7.14 8.45 12.10
N PHE A 68 6.70 7.23 11.81
CA PHE A 68 7.20 6.04 12.49
C PHE A 68 8.72 5.88 12.34
N THR A 69 9.24 6.28 11.18
CA THR A 69 10.66 6.26 10.86
C THR A 69 11.34 7.62 11.04
N GLN A 70 10.63 8.61 11.60
CA GLN A 70 11.10 9.94 11.91
C GLN A 70 11.74 10.68 10.72
N GLN A 71 11.28 10.41 9.48
CA GLN A 71 11.76 11.13 8.30
C GLN A 71 11.20 12.56 8.26
N TRP A 72 9.94 12.72 8.59
CA TRP A 72 9.25 14.00 8.69
C TRP A 72 8.82 14.27 10.12
N THR A 73 8.54 15.54 10.45
CA THR A 73 7.90 15.95 11.69
C THR A 73 6.84 17.01 11.40
N GLU A 74 5.97 17.20 12.37
CA GLU A 74 4.93 18.24 12.33
C GLU A 74 5.40 19.47 13.10
N THR A 75 5.02 20.65 12.62
CA THR A 75 5.28 21.91 13.32
C THR A 75 4.14 22.31 14.24
N GLN A 76 2.92 21.81 13.96
CA GLN A 76 1.68 22.02 14.69
C GLN A 76 0.94 20.69 14.75
N TYR A 77 0.02 20.52 15.70
CA TYR A 77 -0.78 19.30 15.83
C TYR A 77 0.08 18.03 15.92
N ILE A 78 1.04 18.07 16.82
CA ILE A 78 2.11 17.04 16.97
C ILE A 78 1.62 15.70 17.55
N ASP A 79 0.34 15.39 17.51
CA ASP A 79 -0.22 14.14 18.01
C ASP A 79 0.40 12.92 17.33
N GLU A 80 0.50 12.96 16.00
CA GLU A 80 0.94 11.83 15.20
C GLU A 80 2.44 11.57 15.34
N THR A 81 3.24 12.62 15.46
CA THR A 81 4.68 12.53 15.75
C THR A 81 4.99 12.10 17.19
N ASN A 82 4.00 12.17 18.09
CA ASN A 82 4.04 11.60 19.44
C ASN A 82 3.28 10.27 19.56
N TYR A 83 2.94 9.65 18.42
CA TYR A 83 2.30 8.34 18.28
C TYR A 83 0.92 8.23 18.93
N ASN A 84 0.17 9.35 18.95
CA ASN A 84 -1.25 9.37 19.32
C ASN A 84 -2.14 9.05 18.11
N PHE A 85 -2.60 7.80 18.02
CA PHE A 85 -3.46 7.33 16.92
C PHE A 85 -4.95 7.57 17.17
N ILE A 86 -5.34 8.00 18.36
CA ILE A 86 -6.73 8.08 18.79
C ILE A 86 -7.39 9.35 18.23
N THR A 87 -6.71 10.47 18.30
CA THR A 87 -7.26 11.80 17.95
C THR A 87 -7.88 11.85 16.56
N ARG A 88 -7.24 11.17 15.57
CA ARG A 88 -7.69 11.17 14.17
C ARG A 88 -8.24 9.85 13.68
N ASN A 89 -8.43 8.88 14.58
CA ASN A 89 -9.02 7.57 14.28
C ASN A 89 -8.33 6.83 13.11
N GLN A 90 -7.01 6.96 12.99
CA GLN A 90 -6.22 6.39 11.91
C GLN A 90 -6.37 4.86 11.76
N PRO A 91 -6.39 4.07 12.85
CA PRO A 91 -6.58 2.63 12.73
C PRO A 91 -7.88 2.26 11.99
N GLN A 92 -8.99 2.96 12.28
CA GLN A 92 -10.25 2.75 11.58
C GLN A 92 -10.19 3.16 10.12
N ASN A 93 -9.58 4.30 9.84
CA ASN A 93 -9.46 4.80 8.48
C ASN A 93 -8.59 3.87 7.61
N HIS A 94 -7.53 3.32 8.17
CA HIS A 94 -6.72 2.28 7.51
C HIS A 94 -7.55 1.02 7.23
N PHE A 95 -8.27 0.49 8.23
CA PHE A 95 -9.18 -0.63 8.04
C PHE A 95 -10.21 -0.36 6.94
N ASN A 96 -10.88 0.80 6.99
CA ASN A 96 -11.88 1.17 5.99
C ASN A 96 -11.27 1.20 4.58
N THR A 97 -10.11 1.79 4.41
CA THR A 97 -9.46 1.85 3.09
C THR A 97 -9.15 0.45 2.58
N MET A 98 -8.54 -0.42 3.39
CA MET A 98 -8.17 -1.75 2.91
C MET A 98 -9.37 -2.66 2.70
N TYR A 99 -10.32 -2.74 3.65
CA TYR A 99 -11.46 -3.65 3.54
C TYR A 99 -12.55 -3.12 2.60
N ARG A 100 -12.95 -1.86 2.76
CA ARG A 100 -14.09 -1.28 2.04
C ARG A 100 -13.70 -0.79 0.64
N ASP A 101 -12.55 -0.07 0.53
CA ASP A 101 -12.23 0.68 -0.69
C ASP A 101 -11.29 -0.10 -1.62
N VAL A 102 -10.56 -1.12 -1.10
CA VAL A 102 -9.67 -1.97 -1.89
C VAL A 102 -10.21 -3.40 -2.01
N LEU A 103 -10.26 -4.15 -0.90
CA LEU A 103 -10.60 -5.58 -0.92
C LEU A 103 -12.06 -5.86 -1.32
N GLY A 104 -13.00 -5.03 -0.88
CA GLY A 104 -14.42 -5.18 -1.23
C GLY A 104 -14.65 -5.07 -2.74
N PRO A 105 -14.21 -3.98 -3.39
CA PRO A 105 -14.31 -3.87 -4.84
C PRO A 105 -13.53 -4.95 -5.61
N LEU A 106 -12.35 -5.38 -5.15
CA LEU A 106 -11.61 -6.49 -5.78
C LEU A 106 -12.37 -7.82 -5.71
N LYS A 107 -13.01 -8.11 -4.56
CA LYS A 107 -13.88 -9.29 -4.44
C LYS A 107 -15.03 -9.23 -5.45
N SER A 108 -15.73 -8.10 -5.51
CA SER A 108 -16.82 -7.90 -6.49
C SER A 108 -16.31 -7.96 -7.93
N ALA A 109 -15.11 -7.43 -8.21
CA ALA A 109 -14.49 -7.53 -9.52
C ALA A 109 -14.29 -9.00 -9.94
N GLY A 110 -13.83 -9.86 -9.04
CA GLY A 110 -13.70 -11.31 -9.29
C GLY A 110 -15.05 -11.98 -9.59
N GLU A 111 -16.09 -11.62 -8.84
CA GLU A 111 -17.46 -12.14 -9.05
C GLU A 111 -18.07 -11.69 -10.39
N PHE A 112 -17.83 -10.44 -10.81
CA PHE A 112 -18.28 -9.95 -12.10
C PHE A 112 -17.44 -10.51 -13.25
N LEU A 113 -16.12 -10.57 -13.13
CA LEU A 113 -15.23 -11.19 -14.11
C LEU A 113 -15.65 -12.63 -14.43
N ALA A 114 -16.09 -13.40 -13.43
CA ALA A 114 -16.56 -14.77 -13.63
C ALA A 114 -17.72 -14.84 -14.65
N LYS A 115 -18.55 -13.80 -14.74
CA LYS A 115 -19.72 -13.70 -15.64
C LYS A 115 -19.42 -12.98 -16.96
N GLU A 116 -18.29 -12.26 -17.05
CA GLU A 116 -17.89 -11.53 -18.26
C GLU A 116 -17.41 -12.48 -19.36
N THR A 117 -17.61 -12.06 -20.60
CA THR A 117 -17.15 -12.76 -21.81
C THR A 117 -15.98 -11.98 -22.41
N GLU A 118 -14.89 -12.68 -22.73
CA GLU A 118 -13.73 -12.11 -23.39
C GLU A 118 -13.98 -11.80 -24.87
N SER A 119 -13.16 -10.91 -25.42
CA SER A 119 -13.24 -10.47 -26.82
C SER A 119 -13.22 -11.65 -27.80
N GLN A 120 -13.98 -11.51 -28.89
CA GLN A 120 -14.04 -12.52 -29.93
C GLN A 120 -12.76 -12.60 -30.80
N ILE A 121 -11.82 -11.70 -30.63
CA ILE A 121 -10.50 -11.77 -31.30
C ILE A 121 -9.65 -12.94 -30.79
N TYR A 122 -9.92 -13.40 -29.56
CA TYR A 122 -9.21 -14.50 -28.91
C TYR A 122 -9.86 -15.85 -29.24
N SER A 123 -9.04 -16.88 -29.42
CA SER A 123 -9.49 -18.29 -29.42
C SER A 123 -10.08 -18.66 -28.04
N ASN A 124 -10.81 -19.78 -27.96
CA ASN A 124 -11.38 -20.19 -26.67
C ASN A 124 -10.30 -20.47 -25.59
N THR A 125 -9.14 -20.96 -25.99
CA THR A 125 -8.00 -21.17 -25.09
C THR A 125 -7.44 -19.83 -24.60
N GLU A 126 -7.21 -18.88 -25.49
CA GLU A 126 -6.72 -17.54 -25.14
C GLU A 126 -7.71 -16.78 -24.28
N LYS A 127 -9.01 -16.87 -24.52
CA LYS A 127 -10.05 -16.29 -23.64
C LYS A 127 -9.93 -16.78 -22.20
N ALA A 128 -9.70 -18.07 -22.02
CA ALA A 128 -9.51 -18.64 -20.68
C ALA A 128 -8.24 -18.10 -20.03
N GLN A 129 -7.16 -17.94 -20.80
CA GLN A 129 -5.88 -17.40 -20.30
C GLN A 129 -5.95 -15.90 -20.00
N VAL A 130 -6.59 -15.09 -20.86
CA VAL A 130 -6.83 -13.65 -20.60
C VAL A 130 -7.68 -13.47 -19.33
N LYS A 131 -8.73 -14.28 -19.18
CA LYS A 131 -9.55 -14.26 -17.96
C LYS A 131 -8.73 -14.65 -16.71
N ALA A 132 -7.85 -15.64 -16.82
CA ALA A 132 -6.95 -16.04 -15.74
C ALA A 132 -5.95 -14.92 -15.41
N ASN A 133 -5.40 -14.21 -16.39
CA ASN A 133 -4.55 -13.06 -16.20
C ASN A 133 -5.27 -11.91 -15.46
N LYS A 134 -6.51 -11.59 -15.85
CA LYS A 134 -7.34 -10.61 -15.15
C LYS A 134 -7.60 -11.01 -13.71
N GLN A 135 -7.89 -12.29 -13.45
CA GLN A 135 -8.06 -12.82 -12.09
C GLN A 135 -6.75 -12.75 -11.31
N ALA A 136 -5.60 -12.94 -11.96
CA ALA A 136 -4.28 -12.80 -11.33
C ALA A 136 -4.03 -11.37 -10.85
N ILE A 137 -4.37 -10.34 -11.62
CA ILE A 137 -4.25 -8.93 -11.21
C ILE A 137 -5.10 -8.65 -9.95
N ILE A 138 -6.37 -9.08 -9.96
CA ILE A 138 -7.26 -8.97 -8.78
C ILE A 138 -6.62 -9.62 -7.57
N GLU A 139 -6.06 -10.80 -7.74
CA GLU A 139 -5.46 -11.58 -6.67
C GLU A 139 -4.17 -10.94 -6.13
N ILE A 140 -3.31 -10.41 -7.01
CA ILE A 140 -2.06 -9.71 -6.61
C ILE A 140 -2.39 -8.48 -5.77
N LEU A 141 -3.32 -7.64 -6.23
CA LEU A 141 -3.75 -6.45 -5.51
C LEU A 141 -4.38 -6.82 -4.15
N SER A 142 -5.18 -7.88 -4.13
CA SER A 142 -5.78 -8.39 -2.88
C SER A 142 -4.71 -8.88 -1.90
N ILE A 143 -3.73 -9.64 -2.35
CA ILE A 143 -2.63 -10.11 -1.50
C ILE A 143 -1.81 -8.94 -0.98
N TYR A 144 -1.53 -7.93 -1.82
CA TYR A 144 -0.81 -6.74 -1.40
C TYR A 144 -1.54 -5.99 -0.26
N ALA A 145 -2.86 -5.83 -0.37
CA ALA A 145 -3.69 -5.23 0.66
C ALA A 145 -3.73 -6.06 1.96
N TRP A 146 -3.82 -7.40 1.84
CA TRP A 146 -3.77 -8.32 2.98
C TRP A 146 -2.42 -8.29 3.70
N VAL A 147 -1.31 -8.28 2.96
CA VAL A 147 0.04 -8.14 3.53
C VAL A 147 0.16 -6.82 4.29
N ASN A 148 -0.34 -5.71 3.71
CA ASN A 148 -0.36 -4.42 4.38
C ASN A 148 -1.12 -4.47 5.71
N LEU A 149 -2.31 -5.09 5.74
CA LEU A 149 -3.10 -5.25 6.97
C LEU A 149 -2.36 -6.07 8.02
N VAL A 150 -1.83 -7.23 7.65
CA VAL A 150 -1.11 -8.11 8.60
C VAL A 150 0.16 -7.46 9.12
N ASP A 151 0.93 -6.82 8.26
CA ASP A 151 2.17 -6.14 8.64
C ASP A 151 1.93 -4.88 9.48
N SER A 152 0.72 -4.30 9.39
CA SER A 152 0.35 -3.12 10.17
C SER A 152 -0.29 -3.47 11.51
N PHE A 153 -1.12 -4.51 11.57
CA PHE A 153 -1.96 -4.80 12.75
C PHE A 153 -1.65 -6.14 13.44
N GLY A 154 -0.97 -7.06 12.77
CA GLY A 154 -0.82 -8.45 13.22
C GLY A 154 -2.04 -9.28 12.85
N ASN A 155 -2.73 -9.90 13.83
CA ASN A 155 -3.96 -10.66 13.59
C ASN A 155 -5.06 -9.74 13.08
N VAL A 156 -5.76 -10.16 12.01
CA VAL A 156 -6.84 -9.37 11.39
C VAL A 156 -7.98 -10.29 10.93
N PRO A 157 -9.20 -9.77 10.76
CA PRO A 157 -10.26 -10.52 10.08
C PRO A 157 -9.83 -10.91 8.67
N TYR A 158 -9.76 -12.20 8.36
CA TYR A 158 -9.31 -12.70 7.06
C TYR A 158 -10.25 -13.76 6.48
N SER A 159 -10.36 -14.92 7.13
CA SER A 159 -11.10 -16.06 6.61
C SER A 159 -12.62 -15.84 6.54
N GLU A 160 -13.16 -14.97 7.38
CA GLU A 160 -14.58 -14.59 7.42
C GLU A 160 -14.84 -13.18 6.89
N ALA A 161 -13.79 -12.41 6.61
CA ALA A 161 -13.93 -11.05 6.11
C ALA A 161 -14.62 -11.02 4.73
N LEU A 162 -15.46 -10.02 4.52
CA LEU A 162 -16.18 -9.78 3.27
C LEU A 162 -17.04 -10.97 2.81
N LYS A 163 -17.42 -11.87 3.71
CA LYS A 163 -18.26 -13.04 3.42
C LYS A 163 -19.70 -12.84 3.87
N THR A 164 -20.58 -13.53 3.13
CA THR A 164 -21.95 -13.77 3.53
C THR A 164 -22.13 -15.28 3.74
N GLU A 165 -22.75 -15.69 4.84
CA GLU A 165 -23.16 -17.08 5.09
C GLU A 165 -24.67 -17.19 5.03
N SER A 166 -25.17 -18.18 4.29
CA SER A 166 -26.63 -18.43 4.17
C SER A 166 -27.44 -17.17 3.79
N GLY A 167 -26.86 -16.29 2.97
CA GLY A 167 -27.47 -15.02 2.57
C GLY A 167 -27.37 -13.88 3.59
N ALA A 168 -26.70 -14.09 4.72
CA ALA A 168 -26.46 -13.06 5.74
C ALA A 168 -24.96 -12.64 5.76
N THR A 169 -24.72 -11.35 5.88
CA THR A 169 -23.36 -10.82 6.06
C THR A 169 -22.83 -11.17 7.45
N ILE A 170 -21.56 -11.61 7.51
CA ILE A 170 -20.86 -11.80 8.81
C ILE A 170 -20.43 -10.42 9.31
N PHE A 171 -21.14 -9.91 10.32
CA PHE A 171 -20.86 -8.58 10.88
C PHE A 171 -19.76 -8.58 11.95
N GLN A 172 -19.48 -9.72 12.55
CA GLN A 172 -18.45 -9.90 13.59
C GLN A 172 -17.48 -11.01 13.20
N PRO A 173 -16.67 -10.79 12.14
CA PRO A 173 -15.73 -11.79 11.68
C PRO A 173 -14.65 -12.06 12.74
N LYS A 174 -14.22 -13.30 12.84
CA LYS A 174 -13.07 -13.67 13.68
C LYS A 174 -11.79 -13.05 13.14
N TYR A 175 -10.86 -12.81 14.05
CA TYR A 175 -9.49 -12.45 13.73
C TYR A 175 -8.66 -13.72 13.54
N ASP A 176 -8.04 -13.87 12.39
CA ASP A 176 -7.16 -15.00 12.10
C ASP A 176 -5.73 -14.69 12.54
N ASP A 177 -4.98 -15.74 12.84
CA ASP A 177 -3.57 -15.64 13.22
C ASP A 177 -2.71 -15.11 12.06
N ALA A 178 -1.88 -14.12 12.34
CA ALA A 178 -1.06 -13.43 11.35
C ALA A 178 -0.09 -14.37 10.60
N ALA A 179 0.50 -15.34 11.29
CA ALA A 179 1.41 -16.31 10.66
C ALA A 179 0.65 -17.29 9.77
N ALA A 180 -0.57 -17.67 10.17
CA ALA A 180 -1.45 -18.51 9.34
C ALA A 180 -1.92 -17.75 8.08
N ILE A 181 -2.26 -16.46 8.20
CA ILE A 181 -2.59 -15.61 7.04
C ILE A 181 -1.38 -15.53 6.10
N TYR A 182 -0.18 -15.26 6.61
CA TYR A 182 1.06 -15.21 5.80
C TYR A 182 1.32 -16.53 5.05
N ALA A 183 1.07 -17.67 5.70
CA ALA A 183 1.22 -18.98 5.06
C ALA A 183 0.26 -19.12 3.88
N ASP A 184 -1.02 -18.75 4.04
CA ASP A 184 -2.01 -18.78 2.96
C ASP A 184 -1.65 -17.81 1.82
N LEU A 185 -1.32 -16.56 2.15
CA LEU A 185 -0.93 -15.56 1.16
C LEU A 185 0.29 -16.00 0.34
N THR A 186 1.25 -16.68 0.97
CA THR A 186 2.42 -17.25 0.28
C THR A 186 2.02 -18.32 -0.72
N LEU A 187 1.09 -19.22 -0.35
CA LEU A 187 0.55 -20.24 -1.25
C LEU A 187 -0.22 -19.59 -2.42
N ARG A 188 -1.02 -18.59 -2.14
CA ARG A 188 -1.77 -17.82 -3.14
C ARG A 188 -0.84 -17.15 -4.15
N LEU A 189 0.24 -16.48 -3.69
CA LEU A 189 1.28 -15.93 -4.58
C LEU A 189 1.92 -16.99 -5.47
N GLY A 190 2.25 -18.16 -4.90
CA GLY A 190 2.78 -19.28 -5.66
C GLY A 190 1.83 -19.76 -6.76
N LYS A 191 0.53 -19.84 -6.46
CA LYS A 191 -0.49 -20.20 -7.44
C LYS A 191 -0.62 -19.13 -8.54
N VAL A 192 -0.68 -17.85 -8.17
CA VAL A 192 -0.77 -16.74 -9.14
C VAL A 192 0.42 -16.77 -10.10
N SER A 193 1.63 -16.94 -9.61
CA SER A 193 2.84 -16.95 -10.46
C SER A 193 2.82 -18.06 -11.53
N THR A 194 2.14 -19.17 -11.27
CA THR A 194 2.00 -20.27 -12.24
C THR A 194 0.80 -20.14 -13.17
N THR A 195 -0.13 -19.24 -12.85
CA THR A 195 -1.35 -19.02 -13.64
C THR A 195 -1.15 -17.96 -14.73
N ILE A 196 -0.24 -17.02 -14.51
CA ILE A 196 0.03 -15.92 -15.44
C ILE A 196 0.58 -16.45 -16.77
N THR A 197 -0.01 -15.96 -17.86
CA THR A 197 0.46 -16.17 -19.24
C THR A 197 0.94 -14.83 -19.80
N THR A 198 2.26 -14.62 -19.83
CA THR A 198 2.88 -13.33 -20.17
C THR A 198 2.73 -12.93 -21.64
N SER A 199 2.37 -13.86 -22.55
CA SER A 199 2.11 -13.57 -23.97
C SER A 199 0.70 -13.04 -24.24
N LEU A 200 -0.17 -12.96 -23.23
CA LEU A 200 -1.53 -12.47 -23.34
C LEU A 200 -1.78 -11.40 -22.28
N PRO A 201 -2.65 -10.40 -22.57
CA PRO A 201 -2.89 -9.30 -21.64
C PRO A 201 -3.73 -9.70 -20.43
N GLY A 202 -3.65 -8.86 -19.39
CA GLY A 202 -4.62 -8.79 -18.31
C GLY A 202 -5.71 -7.76 -18.56
N TYR A 203 -5.92 -6.84 -17.63
CA TYR A 203 -6.78 -5.67 -17.82
C TYR A 203 -6.03 -4.58 -18.60
N GLU A 204 -6.39 -4.35 -19.86
CA GLU A 204 -5.74 -3.31 -20.70
C GLU A 204 -5.87 -1.89 -20.16
N ASN A 205 -6.78 -1.66 -19.22
CA ASN A 205 -6.98 -0.38 -18.55
C ASN A 205 -6.41 -0.33 -17.14
N ASP A 206 -5.65 -1.35 -16.69
CA ASP A 206 -4.96 -1.26 -15.41
C ASP A 206 -4.00 -0.07 -15.42
N ALA A 207 -3.98 0.68 -14.32
CA ALA A 207 -3.27 1.94 -14.27
C ALA A 207 -1.75 1.75 -14.13
N PHE A 208 -1.29 0.59 -13.67
CA PHE A 208 0.13 0.33 -13.45
C PHE A 208 0.87 -0.04 -14.74
N TYR A 209 0.35 -1.01 -15.47
CA TYR A 209 1.08 -1.63 -16.59
C TYR A 209 0.24 -1.84 -17.86
N GLY A 210 -1.02 -1.35 -17.90
CA GLY A 210 -1.88 -1.52 -19.07
C GLY A 210 -2.11 -2.97 -19.47
N GLY A 211 -2.13 -3.89 -18.50
CA GLY A 211 -2.35 -5.31 -18.72
C GLY A 211 -1.10 -6.12 -19.06
N ASP A 212 0.10 -5.55 -19.00
CA ASP A 212 1.35 -6.30 -19.22
C ASP A 212 1.63 -7.28 -18.08
N MET A 213 1.43 -8.56 -18.37
CA MET A 213 1.58 -9.63 -17.39
C MET A 213 3.04 -9.98 -17.07
N GLY A 214 3.99 -9.53 -17.89
CA GLY A 214 5.43 -9.67 -17.59
C GLY A 214 5.83 -8.80 -16.39
N HIS A 215 5.36 -7.55 -16.36
CA HIS A 215 5.55 -6.66 -15.23
C HIS A 215 4.80 -7.16 -13.97
N TRP A 216 3.54 -7.59 -14.11
CA TRP A 216 2.78 -8.16 -13.00
C TRP A 216 3.42 -9.40 -12.38
N LEU A 217 4.09 -10.23 -13.18
CA LEU A 217 4.85 -11.37 -12.66
C LEU A 217 6.05 -10.93 -11.81
N LYS A 218 6.74 -9.84 -12.19
CA LYS A 218 7.80 -9.24 -11.37
C LYS A 218 7.26 -8.68 -10.05
N VAL A 219 6.05 -8.10 -10.05
CA VAL A 219 5.37 -7.65 -8.81
C VAL A 219 5.13 -8.84 -7.87
N VAL A 220 4.57 -9.95 -8.39
CA VAL A 220 4.36 -11.19 -7.61
C VAL A 220 5.66 -11.65 -6.95
N ASN A 221 6.74 -11.71 -7.72
CA ASN A 221 8.02 -12.19 -7.22
C ASN A 221 8.65 -11.22 -6.22
N SER A 222 8.51 -9.90 -6.43
CA SER A 222 9.03 -8.89 -5.51
C SER A 222 8.25 -8.87 -4.19
N LEU A 223 6.94 -9.07 -4.23
CA LEU A 223 6.12 -9.23 -3.03
C LEU A 223 6.47 -10.54 -2.29
N LYS A 224 6.71 -11.63 -3.02
CA LYS A 224 7.18 -12.91 -2.47
C LYS A 224 8.56 -12.76 -1.80
N LEU A 225 9.47 -11.99 -2.40
CA LEU A 225 10.77 -11.64 -1.82
C LEU A 225 10.60 -10.88 -0.49
N ARG A 226 9.76 -9.82 -0.46
CA ARG A 226 9.47 -9.04 0.75
C ARG A 226 8.90 -9.92 1.86
N MET A 227 7.86 -10.71 1.56
CA MET A 227 7.25 -11.63 2.52
C MET A 227 8.25 -12.71 2.99
N GLY A 228 9.08 -13.22 2.09
CA GLY A 228 10.13 -14.18 2.43
C GLY A 228 11.13 -13.60 3.42
N LEU A 229 11.60 -12.36 3.22
CA LEU A 229 12.52 -11.70 4.15
C LEU A 229 11.88 -11.42 5.52
N ASN A 230 10.59 -11.06 5.57
CA ASN A 230 9.89 -10.89 6.84
C ASN A 230 9.87 -12.20 7.66
N LEU A 231 9.95 -13.36 7.02
CA LEU A 231 10.03 -14.65 7.73
C LEU A 231 11.45 -15.03 8.17
N ALA A 232 12.48 -14.26 7.84
CA ALA A 232 13.88 -14.68 8.01
C ALA A 232 14.26 -15.03 9.45
N ASP A 233 13.69 -14.34 10.43
CA ASP A 233 13.99 -14.49 11.84
C ASP A 233 12.97 -15.38 12.59
N VAL A 234 11.94 -15.93 11.89
CA VAL A 234 10.94 -16.85 12.43
C VAL A 234 10.94 -18.22 11.77
N ASP A 235 11.26 -18.28 10.46
CA ASP A 235 11.38 -19.51 9.68
C ASP A 235 12.43 -19.31 8.59
N ALA A 236 13.70 -19.42 8.98
CA ALA A 236 14.84 -19.18 8.08
C ALA A 236 14.86 -20.11 6.85
N ALA A 237 14.38 -21.35 6.99
CA ALA A 237 14.36 -22.32 5.89
C ALA A 237 13.31 -21.91 4.84
N LYS A 238 12.09 -21.57 5.28
CA LYS A 238 11.02 -21.07 4.41
C LYS A 238 11.39 -19.72 3.79
N SER A 239 11.96 -18.81 4.57
CA SER A 239 12.49 -17.53 4.09
C SER A 239 13.46 -17.73 2.95
N LYS A 240 14.50 -18.53 3.14
CA LYS A 240 15.51 -18.84 2.11
C LYS A 240 14.86 -19.38 0.84
N SER A 241 13.99 -20.38 0.95
CA SER A 241 13.31 -20.98 -0.18
C SER A 241 12.45 -19.99 -0.97
N LEU A 242 11.69 -19.14 -0.27
CA LEU A 242 10.85 -18.10 -0.89
C LEU A 242 11.68 -17.06 -1.62
N VAL A 243 12.72 -16.54 -0.95
CA VAL A 243 13.58 -15.49 -1.47
C VAL A 243 14.36 -15.95 -2.70
N GLU A 244 15.02 -17.11 -2.62
CA GLU A 244 15.80 -17.67 -3.73
C GLU A 244 14.91 -17.98 -4.94
N SER A 245 13.72 -18.57 -4.71
CA SER A 245 12.77 -18.85 -5.79
C SER A 245 12.15 -17.57 -6.39
N ALA A 246 11.93 -16.53 -5.59
CA ALA A 246 11.47 -15.24 -6.08
C ALA A 246 12.51 -14.56 -6.97
N TYR A 247 13.76 -14.53 -6.52
CA TYR A 247 14.87 -14.00 -7.30
C TYR A 247 15.05 -14.74 -8.63
N ALA A 248 15.07 -16.07 -8.60
CA ALA A 248 15.23 -16.90 -9.79
C ALA A 248 14.11 -16.71 -10.83
N ALA A 249 12.90 -16.37 -10.37
CA ALA A 249 11.75 -16.10 -11.23
C ALA A 249 11.71 -14.67 -11.80
N GLY A 250 12.61 -13.77 -11.34
CA GLY A 250 12.71 -12.39 -11.76
C GLY A 250 11.91 -11.43 -10.88
N VAL A 251 12.62 -10.51 -10.25
CA VAL A 251 12.08 -9.44 -9.40
C VAL A 251 12.31 -8.07 -10.02
N ILE A 252 11.67 -7.04 -9.50
CA ILE A 252 11.84 -5.64 -9.93
C ILE A 252 13.25 -5.18 -9.56
N THR A 253 14.14 -5.06 -10.55
CA THR A 253 15.50 -4.50 -10.37
C THR A 253 15.80 -3.35 -11.33
N ASP A 254 14.93 -3.10 -12.29
CA ASP A 254 14.99 -1.99 -13.24
C ASP A 254 13.90 -0.97 -12.88
N PRO A 255 14.19 0.35 -12.89
CA PRO A 255 13.17 1.39 -12.65
C PRO A 255 11.98 1.33 -13.63
N ALA A 256 12.17 0.81 -14.84
CA ALA A 256 11.09 0.62 -15.81
C ALA A 256 10.05 -0.42 -15.37
N ASP A 257 10.40 -1.28 -14.42
CA ASP A 257 9.51 -2.30 -13.85
C ASP A 257 8.81 -1.83 -12.56
N ASP A 258 9.13 -0.64 -12.05
CA ASP A 258 8.63 -0.17 -10.75
C ASP A 258 7.10 -0.28 -10.66
N PHE A 259 6.62 -0.84 -9.56
CA PHE A 259 5.19 -0.89 -9.25
C PHE A 259 4.76 0.47 -8.72
N ALA A 260 4.50 1.38 -9.66
CA ALA A 260 4.22 2.78 -9.41
C ALA A 260 2.93 3.24 -10.09
N PHE A 261 2.04 3.86 -9.32
CA PHE A 261 0.80 4.42 -9.86
C PHE A 261 1.08 5.76 -10.55
N PRO A 262 0.69 5.92 -11.85
CA PRO A 262 0.92 7.14 -12.61
C PRO A 262 -0.17 8.18 -12.29
N TYR A 263 0.14 9.14 -11.44
CA TYR A 263 -0.75 10.26 -11.24
C TYR A 263 -0.74 11.21 -12.44
N VAL A 264 -1.88 11.84 -12.69
CA VAL A 264 -2.06 12.75 -13.83
C VAL A 264 -2.62 14.08 -13.34
N ASN A 265 -1.88 15.15 -13.57
CA ASN A 265 -2.29 16.50 -13.15
C ASN A 265 -3.67 16.87 -13.69
N GLY A 266 -4.53 17.36 -12.80
CA GLY A 266 -5.90 17.81 -13.12
C GLY A 266 -6.92 16.66 -13.25
N LEU A 267 -6.52 15.41 -13.41
CA LEU A 267 -7.42 14.25 -13.50
C LEU A 267 -7.37 13.40 -12.22
N VAL A 268 -6.21 12.87 -11.89
CA VAL A 268 -5.96 12.08 -10.67
C VAL A 268 -4.63 12.56 -10.10
N SER A 269 -4.66 13.65 -9.36
CA SER A 269 -3.44 14.26 -8.80
C SER A 269 -2.95 13.51 -7.56
N ASN A 270 -1.62 13.47 -7.40
CA ASN A 270 -0.96 12.84 -6.26
C ASN A 270 -1.48 13.40 -4.92
N PRO A 271 -1.78 12.58 -3.92
CA PRO A 271 -2.25 13.01 -2.60
C PRO A 271 -1.33 13.99 -1.86
N ILE A 272 -0.01 13.93 -2.11
CA ILE A 272 0.93 14.90 -1.53
C ILE A 272 0.65 16.28 -2.11
N TYR A 273 0.49 16.40 -3.43
CA TYR A 273 0.10 17.65 -4.09
C TYR A 273 -1.22 18.17 -3.53
N GLN A 274 -2.23 17.31 -3.38
CA GLN A 274 -3.52 17.71 -2.82
C GLN A 274 -3.39 18.27 -1.40
N ASN A 275 -2.57 17.63 -0.57
CA ASN A 275 -2.38 18.05 0.82
C ASN A 275 -1.47 19.28 0.97
N LEU A 276 -0.32 19.31 0.30
CA LEU A 276 0.71 20.31 0.54
C LEU A 276 0.61 21.53 -0.40
N VAL A 277 -0.04 21.36 -1.56
CA VAL A 277 -0.17 22.46 -2.55
C VAL A 277 -1.60 22.94 -2.65
N GLN A 278 -2.57 22.09 -2.99
CA GLN A 278 -3.95 22.51 -3.17
C GLN A 278 -4.60 22.96 -1.86
N SER A 279 -4.41 22.24 -0.75
CA SER A 279 -4.94 22.63 0.55
C SER A 279 -4.10 23.71 1.25
N GLY A 280 -2.89 23.98 0.74
CA GLY A 280 -1.97 24.96 1.32
C GLY A 280 -1.42 24.57 2.69
N ARG A 281 -1.45 23.27 3.02
CA ARG A 281 -0.92 22.77 4.30
C ARG A 281 0.58 22.99 4.41
N ASN A 282 1.05 23.56 5.49
CA ASN A 282 2.43 23.98 5.72
C ASN A 282 2.93 23.60 7.12
N ASP A 283 2.63 22.39 7.56
CA ASP A 283 2.99 21.89 8.90
C ASP A 283 3.96 20.70 8.86
N PHE A 284 4.30 20.16 7.67
CA PHE A 284 5.27 19.09 7.52
C PHE A 284 6.63 19.59 7.08
N ILE A 285 7.66 19.20 7.83
CA ILE A 285 9.06 19.55 7.57
C ILE A 285 9.92 18.28 7.78
N PRO A 286 11.16 18.23 7.24
CA PRO A 286 12.09 17.18 7.65
C PRO A 286 12.31 17.20 9.14
N SER A 287 12.41 16.04 9.77
CA SER A 287 12.84 15.98 11.16
C SER A 287 14.34 16.31 11.29
N ASP A 288 14.74 16.83 12.45
CA ASP A 288 16.14 16.99 12.80
C ASP A 288 16.89 15.65 12.86
N VAL A 289 16.21 14.58 13.27
CA VAL A 289 16.75 13.21 13.30
C VAL A 289 17.19 12.78 11.91
N TYR A 290 16.31 12.91 10.90
CA TYR A 290 16.60 12.52 9.53
C TYR A 290 17.60 13.46 8.86
N MET A 291 17.40 14.77 8.98
CA MET A 291 18.29 15.78 8.39
C MET A 291 19.73 15.66 8.93
N ASN A 292 19.89 15.50 10.25
CA ASN A 292 21.22 15.37 10.85
C ASN A 292 21.90 14.05 10.46
N ALA A 293 21.13 12.96 10.30
CA ALA A 293 21.68 11.69 9.83
C ALA A 293 22.20 11.79 8.39
N LEU A 294 21.43 12.44 7.49
CA LEU A 294 21.87 12.70 6.11
C LEU A 294 23.14 13.59 6.07
N LYS A 295 23.15 14.67 6.87
CA LYS A 295 24.32 15.56 6.96
C LYS A 295 25.57 14.87 7.49
N ALA A 296 25.41 14.01 8.49
CA ALA A 296 26.53 13.25 9.08
C ALA A 296 27.19 12.31 8.06
N LYS A 297 26.49 11.98 6.99
CA LYS A 297 26.97 11.19 5.86
C LYS A 297 27.36 12.03 4.63
N SER A 298 27.22 13.36 4.69
CA SER A 298 27.38 14.26 3.55
C SER A 298 26.53 13.81 2.34
N ASP A 299 25.26 13.46 2.59
CA ASP A 299 24.41 12.86 1.59
C ASP A 299 24.01 13.86 0.48
N PRO A 300 24.38 13.61 -0.80
CA PRO A 300 24.10 14.53 -1.90
C PRO A 300 22.61 14.59 -2.28
N ARG A 301 21.75 13.72 -1.73
CA ARG A 301 20.30 13.75 -1.93
C ARG A 301 19.61 14.82 -1.12
N ILE A 302 20.25 15.46 -0.13
CA ILE A 302 19.63 16.52 0.68
C ILE A 302 18.96 17.60 -0.18
N PRO A 303 19.62 18.22 -1.18
CA PRO A 303 19.01 19.25 -2.03
C PRO A 303 17.95 18.70 -3.00
N LYS A 304 17.81 17.39 -3.12
CA LYS A 304 16.77 16.73 -3.91
C LYS A 304 15.54 16.42 -3.09
N PHE A 305 15.74 16.12 -1.80
CA PHE A 305 14.68 15.79 -0.85
C PHE A 305 14.00 17.04 -0.29
N PHE A 306 14.76 18.13 -0.14
CA PHE A 306 14.29 19.31 0.58
C PHE A 306 14.67 20.61 -0.14
N THR A 307 13.84 21.64 0.07
CA THR A 307 14.21 23.02 -0.27
C THR A 307 14.97 23.64 0.91
N PRO A 308 16.04 24.42 0.63
CA PRO A 308 16.76 25.11 1.68
C PRO A 308 15.93 26.23 2.30
N LYS A 309 16.36 26.72 3.44
CA LYS A 309 15.91 27.99 4.01
C LYS A 309 16.36 29.17 3.10
N ALA A 310 15.83 30.34 3.41
CA ALA A 310 16.19 31.58 2.66
C ALA A 310 17.69 31.92 2.70
N ASP A 311 18.42 31.46 3.72
CA ASP A 311 19.87 31.62 3.86
C ASP A 311 20.68 30.51 3.14
N GLY A 312 20.02 29.64 2.40
CA GLY A 312 20.62 28.52 1.67
C GLY A 312 20.94 27.29 2.54
N THR A 313 20.65 27.31 3.82
CA THR A 313 20.94 26.19 4.72
C THR A 313 19.82 25.16 4.74
N TYR A 314 20.15 23.89 5.02
CA TYR A 314 19.21 22.81 5.24
C TYR A 314 19.10 22.53 6.72
N VAL A 315 17.89 22.62 7.28
CA VAL A 315 17.64 22.45 8.73
C VAL A 315 16.38 21.63 8.93
N GLY A 316 16.47 20.55 9.72
CA GLY A 316 15.30 19.79 10.18
C GLY A 316 14.72 20.36 11.46
N GLY A 317 13.42 20.20 11.65
CA GLY A 317 12.72 20.62 12.88
C GLY A 317 12.78 19.57 13.98
N PRO A 318 12.64 20.00 15.25
CA PRO A 318 12.68 19.10 16.38
C PRO A 318 11.53 18.08 16.31
N TYR A 319 11.88 16.79 16.34
CA TYR A 319 10.90 15.73 16.18
C TYR A 319 9.91 15.71 17.36
N GLY A 320 8.62 15.61 17.03
CA GLY A 320 7.53 15.53 18.01
C GLY A 320 7.31 16.79 18.86
N SER A 321 7.84 17.93 18.44
CA SER A 321 7.75 19.19 19.17
C SER A 321 7.17 20.32 18.33
N LEU A 322 6.44 21.24 18.96
CA LEU A 322 5.93 22.43 18.30
C LEU A 322 7.08 23.30 17.76
N ALA A 323 6.91 23.80 16.55
CA ALA A 323 7.92 24.60 15.87
C ALA A 323 7.30 25.58 14.89
N SER A 324 8.07 26.53 14.38
CA SER A 324 7.63 27.45 13.32
C SER A 324 8.07 26.91 11.96
N TYR A 325 7.13 26.63 11.06
CA TYR A 325 7.38 26.13 9.70
C TYR A 325 8.47 26.93 8.96
N ALA A 326 8.42 28.27 9.03
CA ALA A 326 9.35 29.16 8.35
C ALA A 326 10.83 29.02 8.78
N ASN A 327 11.10 28.38 9.94
CA ASN A 327 12.46 28.27 10.47
C ASN A 327 13.24 27.06 9.93
N PHE A 328 12.59 26.21 9.11
CA PHE A 328 13.15 24.92 8.69
C PHE A 328 13.12 24.75 7.18
N SER A 329 13.79 23.72 6.69
CA SER A 329 13.68 23.28 5.31
C SER A 329 12.31 22.66 5.05
N HIS A 330 11.88 22.62 3.79
CA HIS A 330 10.58 22.10 3.40
C HIS A 330 10.74 20.92 2.46
N VAL A 331 9.67 20.17 2.27
CA VAL A 331 9.60 19.09 1.26
C VAL A 331 9.87 19.67 -0.12
N ALA A 332 10.71 19.02 -0.91
CA ALA A 332 11.09 19.48 -2.24
C ALA A 332 9.89 19.56 -3.20
N ASP A 333 9.96 20.49 -4.17
CA ASP A 333 8.86 20.72 -5.11
C ASP A 333 8.60 19.52 -6.02
N VAL A 334 9.62 18.73 -6.36
CA VAL A 334 9.46 17.50 -7.16
C VAL A 334 8.53 16.49 -6.49
N ILE A 335 8.61 16.35 -5.17
CA ILE A 335 7.74 15.43 -4.41
C ILE A 335 6.30 15.95 -4.35
N LYS A 336 6.13 17.27 -4.40
CA LYS A 336 4.84 17.96 -4.40
C LYS A 336 4.22 18.12 -5.78
N ALA A 337 4.84 17.60 -6.84
CA ALA A 337 4.27 17.64 -8.18
C ALA A 337 2.97 16.81 -8.25
N ALA A 338 2.00 17.31 -9.00
CA ALA A 338 0.68 16.67 -9.11
C ALA A 338 0.73 15.30 -9.80
N ASP A 339 1.73 15.08 -10.61
CA ASP A 339 2.01 13.87 -11.39
C ASP A 339 3.19 13.05 -10.84
N TYR A 340 3.69 13.38 -9.63
CA TYR A 340 4.73 12.56 -8.99
C TYR A 340 4.23 11.12 -8.79
N PRO A 341 4.95 10.09 -9.26
CA PRO A 341 4.49 8.70 -9.20
C PRO A 341 4.28 8.21 -7.76
N GLY A 342 3.31 7.31 -7.61
CA GLY A 342 3.04 6.64 -6.33
C GLY A 342 3.69 5.27 -6.27
N TYR A 343 4.89 5.16 -5.73
CA TYR A 343 5.65 3.91 -5.65
C TYR A 343 5.11 2.99 -4.55
N LEU A 344 4.74 1.76 -4.92
CA LEU A 344 4.31 0.67 -4.02
C LEU A 344 5.44 -0.34 -3.79
N ILE A 345 6.18 -0.67 -4.87
CA ILE A 345 7.44 -1.42 -4.81
C ILE A 345 8.36 -0.80 -5.86
N GLU A 346 9.51 -0.31 -5.45
CA GLU A 346 10.50 0.25 -6.38
C GLU A 346 11.75 -0.62 -6.48
N SER A 347 12.45 -0.51 -7.60
CA SER A 347 13.68 -1.26 -7.88
C SER A 347 14.77 -1.03 -6.84
N VAL A 348 14.84 0.17 -6.25
CA VAL A 348 15.79 0.50 -5.17
C VAL A 348 15.46 -0.28 -3.89
N GLU A 349 14.19 -0.34 -3.50
CA GLU A 349 13.74 -1.16 -2.37
C GLU A 349 14.14 -2.63 -2.56
N VAL A 350 13.85 -3.17 -3.76
CA VAL A 350 14.14 -4.56 -4.10
C VAL A 350 15.66 -4.83 -4.06
N LYS A 351 16.50 -3.91 -4.55
CA LYS A 351 17.96 -4.05 -4.45
C LYS A 351 18.45 -4.08 -3.00
N PHE A 352 17.87 -3.26 -2.09
CA PHE A 352 18.18 -3.36 -0.67
C PHE A 352 17.70 -4.67 -0.05
N MET A 353 16.53 -5.19 -0.45
CA MET A 353 16.05 -6.52 -0.05
C MET A 353 17.01 -7.63 -0.52
N LEU A 354 17.55 -7.52 -1.73
CA LEU A 354 18.54 -8.47 -2.26
C LEU A 354 19.88 -8.35 -1.52
N ALA A 355 20.30 -7.15 -1.11
CA ALA A 355 21.47 -6.95 -0.27
C ALA A 355 21.30 -7.65 1.09
N GLU A 356 20.12 -7.52 1.71
CA GLU A 356 19.78 -8.22 2.95
C GLU A 356 19.78 -9.74 2.76
N ALA A 357 19.14 -10.24 1.69
CA ALA A 357 19.10 -11.66 1.37
C ALA A 357 20.51 -12.25 1.21
N ALA A 358 21.39 -11.58 0.48
CA ALA A 358 22.79 -11.98 0.32
C ALA A 358 23.56 -11.93 1.64
N ALA A 359 23.32 -10.93 2.49
CA ALA A 359 23.92 -10.83 3.83
C ALA A 359 23.49 -11.96 4.75
N ARG A 360 22.26 -12.49 4.58
CA ARG A 360 21.76 -13.67 5.27
C ARG A 360 22.26 -15.00 4.67
N GLY A 361 23.07 -14.95 3.61
CA GLY A 361 23.62 -16.14 2.94
C GLY A 361 22.66 -16.80 1.95
N TYR A 362 21.68 -16.09 1.43
CA TYR A 362 20.77 -16.60 0.40
C TYR A 362 21.37 -16.38 -0.99
N ASN A 363 21.07 -17.30 -1.91
CA ASN A 363 21.56 -17.21 -3.29
C ASN A 363 20.66 -16.29 -4.14
N VAL A 364 21.10 -15.07 -4.32
CA VAL A 364 20.40 -14.02 -5.09
C VAL A 364 21.31 -13.40 -6.15
N GLY A 365 22.22 -14.20 -6.75
CA GLY A 365 23.00 -13.83 -7.93
C GLY A 365 24.07 -12.76 -7.72
N GLY A 366 24.30 -12.31 -6.48
CA GLY A 366 25.29 -11.30 -6.16
C GLY A 366 25.67 -11.30 -4.69
N THR A 367 26.76 -10.59 -4.34
CA THR A 367 27.13 -10.39 -2.93
C THR A 367 26.29 -9.29 -2.29
N ALA A 368 26.22 -9.27 -0.96
CA ALA A 368 25.59 -8.18 -0.23
C ALA A 368 26.18 -6.81 -0.57
N ALA A 369 27.51 -6.72 -0.70
CA ALA A 369 28.19 -5.49 -1.09
C ALA A 369 27.79 -5.04 -2.51
N THR A 370 27.65 -5.96 -3.45
CA THR A 370 27.22 -5.65 -4.83
C THR A 370 25.81 -5.09 -4.83
N TRP A 371 24.84 -5.77 -4.20
CA TRP A 371 23.45 -5.31 -4.15
C TRP A 371 23.29 -4.01 -3.36
N TYR A 372 24.04 -3.85 -2.27
CA TYR A 372 24.09 -2.58 -1.52
C TYR A 372 24.56 -1.42 -2.39
N GLY A 373 25.67 -1.61 -3.13
CA GLY A 373 26.18 -0.60 -4.05
C GLY A 373 25.17 -0.23 -5.12
N LEU A 374 24.53 -1.23 -5.75
CA LEU A 374 23.46 -1.02 -6.75
C LEU A 374 22.22 -0.33 -6.17
N ALA A 375 21.88 -0.59 -4.91
CA ALA A 375 20.76 0.06 -4.26
C ALA A 375 21.05 1.54 -3.93
N VAL A 376 22.25 1.83 -3.39
CA VAL A 376 22.68 3.20 -3.08
C VAL A 376 22.80 4.04 -4.35
N THR A 377 23.50 3.54 -5.38
CA THR A 377 23.65 4.25 -6.65
C THR A 377 22.32 4.39 -7.40
N GLY A 378 21.46 3.37 -7.38
CA GLY A 378 20.13 3.45 -7.96
C GLY A 378 19.25 4.50 -7.29
N SER A 379 19.34 4.65 -5.94
CA SER A 379 18.66 5.75 -5.24
C SER A 379 19.24 7.12 -5.64
N MET A 380 20.53 7.23 -5.81
CA MET A 380 21.15 8.48 -6.26
C MET A 380 20.69 8.88 -7.67
N ASP A 381 20.66 7.91 -8.57
CA ASP A 381 20.20 8.09 -9.95
C ASP A 381 18.72 8.50 -10.00
N MET A 382 17.86 7.80 -9.28
CA MET A 382 16.44 8.13 -9.17
C MET A 382 16.19 9.58 -8.74
N TRP A 383 17.05 10.11 -7.88
CA TRP A 383 16.94 11.49 -7.39
C TRP A 383 17.77 12.48 -8.21
N GLY A 384 18.35 12.08 -9.34
CA GLY A 384 19.13 12.94 -10.23
C GLY A 384 20.37 13.53 -9.56
N VAL A 385 21.07 12.74 -8.75
CA VAL A 385 22.38 13.07 -8.21
C VAL A 385 23.43 12.81 -9.29
N ASP A 386 24.43 13.70 -9.40
CA ASP A 386 25.53 13.50 -10.35
C ASP A 386 26.24 12.16 -10.08
N PRO A 387 26.55 11.37 -11.12
CA PRO A 387 27.23 10.08 -10.95
C PRO A 387 28.57 10.14 -10.22
N ALA A 388 29.32 11.25 -10.34
CA ALA A 388 30.58 11.43 -9.64
C ALA A 388 30.38 11.67 -8.15
N ASP A 389 29.32 12.42 -7.78
CA ASP A 389 28.92 12.61 -6.38
C ASP A 389 28.39 11.30 -5.77
N ALA A 390 27.60 10.54 -6.53
CA ALA A 390 27.12 9.23 -6.11
C ALA A 390 28.28 8.24 -5.87
N ALA A 391 29.28 8.22 -6.74
CA ALA A 391 30.48 7.39 -6.57
C ALA A 391 31.31 7.82 -5.35
N THR A 392 31.47 9.12 -5.15
CA THR A 392 32.16 9.69 -3.98
C THR A 392 31.45 9.32 -2.69
N TYR A 393 30.12 9.46 -2.67
CA TYR A 393 29.30 9.08 -1.52
C TYR A 393 29.40 7.58 -1.19
N LEU A 394 29.30 6.70 -2.20
CA LEU A 394 29.40 5.26 -2.00
C LEU A 394 30.80 4.86 -1.47
N ALA A 395 31.86 5.47 -1.99
CA ALA A 395 33.23 5.25 -1.51
C ALA A 395 33.41 5.67 -0.04
N ALA A 396 32.76 6.75 0.39
CA ALA A 396 32.78 7.22 1.77
C ALA A 396 31.84 6.43 2.70
N ASN A 397 30.87 5.70 2.17
CA ASN A 397 29.88 4.92 2.90
C ASN A 397 29.80 3.47 2.37
N PRO A 398 30.92 2.71 2.42
CA PRO A 398 30.96 1.34 1.89
C PRO A 398 30.10 0.40 2.72
N TYR A 399 29.75 -0.74 2.11
CA TYR A 399 29.09 -1.82 2.82
C TYR A 399 30.00 -2.39 3.92
N ASP A 400 29.48 -2.48 5.15
CA ASP A 400 30.14 -3.08 6.29
C ASP A 400 29.53 -4.46 6.59
N ALA A 401 30.24 -5.51 6.24
CA ALA A 401 29.80 -6.89 6.43
C ALA A 401 29.66 -7.29 7.91
N ALA A 402 30.48 -6.71 8.80
CA ALA A 402 30.41 -6.99 10.23
C ALA A 402 29.15 -6.38 10.88
N ASN A 403 28.68 -5.26 10.33
CA ASN A 403 27.50 -4.52 10.79
C ASN A 403 26.46 -4.39 9.66
N TRP A 404 26.19 -5.48 8.94
CA TRP A 404 25.39 -5.47 7.72
C TRP A 404 23.96 -4.93 7.93
N LYS A 405 23.30 -5.24 9.06
CA LYS A 405 21.97 -4.70 9.39
C LYS A 405 22.00 -3.18 9.45
N LYS A 406 23.01 -2.60 10.14
CA LYS A 406 23.21 -1.15 10.23
C LYS A 406 23.52 -0.55 8.87
N SER A 407 24.38 -1.19 8.09
CA SER A 407 24.79 -0.73 6.76
C SER A 407 23.57 -0.62 5.84
N ILE A 408 22.86 -1.72 5.68
CA ILE A 408 21.67 -1.79 4.80
C ILE A 408 20.53 -0.95 5.36
N GLY A 409 20.17 -1.12 6.63
CA GLY A 409 19.03 -0.42 7.24
C GLY A 409 19.16 1.09 7.21
N THR A 410 20.34 1.64 7.47
CA THR A 410 20.56 3.09 7.40
C THR A 410 20.43 3.62 5.97
N GLN A 411 21.03 2.94 4.99
CA GLN A 411 20.95 3.40 3.61
C GLN A 411 19.57 3.17 2.98
N ALA A 412 18.88 2.09 3.33
CA ALA A 412 17.49 1.88 2.95
C ALA A 412 16.59 2.98 3.54
N TRP A 413 16.78 3.37 4.81
CA TRP A 413 16.05 4.48 5.42
C TRP A 413 16.25 5.81 4.68
N PHE A 414 17.49 6.11 4.22
CA PHE A 414 17.74 7.29 3.39
C PHE A 414 17.10 7.17 2.01
N ALA A 415 17.23 6.01 1.36
CA ALA A 415 16.71 5.78 0.02
C ALA A 415 15.20 5.79 -0.04
N MET A 416 14.52 5.21 0.96
CA MET A 416 13.05 5.21 1.09
C MET A 416 12.50 6.56 1.57
N HIS A 417 13.15 7.67 1.18
CA HIS A 417 12.62 9.00 1.42
C HIS A 417 11.22 9.15 0.79
N ASN A 418 10.26 9.71 1.54
CA ASN A 418 8.87 9.84 1.14
C ASN A 418 8.09 8.51 1.03
N GLN A 419 8.71 7.36 1.26
CA GLN A 419 8.10 6.02 1.24
C GLN A 419 8.04 5.43 2.64
N GLY A 420 7.26 6.07 3.52
CA GLY A 420 7.25 5.74 4.94
C GLY A 420 6.94 4.28 5.26
N MET A 421 6.05 3.62 4.50
CA MET A 421 5.74 2.20 4.70
C MET A 421 6.94 1.30 4.39
N ALA A 422 7.64 1.54 3.26
CA ALA A 422 8.82 0.77 2.90
C ALA A 422 9.96 0.99 3.91
N ALA A 423 10.20 2.25 4.32
CA ALA A 423 11.15 2.58 5.37
C ALA A 423 10.83 1.88 6.69
N TRP A 424 9.53 1.80 7.05
CA TRP A 424 9.07 1.14 8.26
C TRP A 424 9.24 -0.39 8.22
N TYR A 425 9.11 -1.03 7.04
CA TYR A 425 9.44 -2.46 6.87
C TYR A 425 10.92 -2.72 7.13
N PHE A 426 11.83 -1.94 6.55
CA PHE A 426 13.27 -2.08 6.81
C PHE A 426 13.63 -1.81 8.26
N PHE A 427 13.08 -0.74 8.85
CA PHE A 427 13.30 -0.41 10.25
C PHE A 427 12.97 -1.58 11.18
N ARG A 428 11.79 -2.17 11.06
CA ARG A 428 11.36 -3.27 11.92
C ARG A 428 12.14 -4.56 11.69
N ARG A 429 12.53 -4.86 10.45
CA ARG A 429 13.24 -6.09 10.10
C ARG A 429 14.73 -6.05 10.44
N LEU A 430 15.34 -4.88 10.35
CA LEU A 430 16.78 -4.70 10.54
C LEU A 430 17.15 -4.02 11.85
N ASP A 431 16.20 -3.45 12.61
CA ASP A 431 16.40 -2.63 13.81
C ASP A 431 17.27 -1.38 13.55
N TYR A 432 17.29 -0.88 12.33
CA TYR A 432 18.03 0.32 11.93
C TYR A 432 17.20 1.19 10.98
N PRO A 433 17.32 2.55 11.15
CA PRO A 433 18.18 3.26 12.10
C PRO A 433 17.73 3.06 13.55
N GLN A 434 18.63 3.21 14.49
CA GLN A 434 18.25 3.28 15.90
C GLN A 434 17.70 4.68 16.20
N LEU A 435 16.39 4.75 16.40
CA LEU A 435 15.63 5.97 16.63
C LEU A 435 15.43 6.21 18.13
N ALA A 436 15.40 7.47 18.54
CA ALA A 436 15.00 7.83 19.90
C ALA A 436 13.48 7.82 20.04
N VAL A 437 13.00 7.44 21.22
CA VAL A 437 11.56 7.52 21.54
C VAL A 437 11.18 8.99 21.72
N PRO A 438 10.11 9.48 21.06
CA PRO A 438 9.64 10.86 21.26
C PRO A 438 9.21 11.12 22.70
N GLY A 439 9.31 12.39 23.12
CA GLY A 439 8.88 12.77 24.47
C GLY A 439 7.37 12.49 24.66
N GLY A 440 7.02 11.72 25.67
CA GLY A 440 5.63 11.36 25.96
C GLY A 440 5.11 10.09 25.29
N ALA A 441 5.87 9.45 24.40
CA ALA A 441 5.55 8.15 23.82
C ALA A 441 6.04 6.99 24.71
N GLU A 442 5.34 5.84 24.69
CA GLU A 442 5.74 4.65 25.46
C GLU A 442 6.92 3.89 24.81
N GLY A 443 7.19 4.09 23.53
CA GLY A 443 8.21 3.41 22.74
C GLY A 443 8.08 3.75 21.26
N LEU A 444 8.85 3.06 20.42
CA LEU A 444 8.74 3.19 18.97
C LEU A 444 7.55 2.38 18.43
N VAL A 445 7.12 2.70 17.21
CA VAL A 445 5.95 2.08 16.59
C VAL A 445 6.35 0.82 15.83
N TYR A 446 5.90 -0.33 16.29
CA TYR A 446 6.09 -1.63 15.66
C TYR A 446 4.80 -2.18 15.01
N ARG A 447 3.64 -1.67 15.39
CA ARG A 447 2.33 -1.94 14.78
C ARG A 447 1.35 -0.79 14.97
N ILE A 448 0.25 -0.82 14.25
CA ILE A 448 -0.90 0.07 14.48
C ILE A 448 -1.89 -0.66 15.40
N THR A 449 -2.44 0.04 16.39
CA THR A 449 -3.44 -0.53 17.32
C THR A 449 -4.76 -0.82 16.60
N TYR A 450 -5.56 -1.72 17.15
CA TYR A 450 -6.91 -1.95 16.62
C TYR A 450 -7.79 -0.71 16.81
N SER A 451 -8.76 -0.55 15.93
CA SER A 451 -9.71 0.55 15.98
C SER A 451 -10.63 0.45 17.19
N ASN A 452 -10.99 1.60 17.78
CA ASN A 452 -12.01 1.68 18.82
C ASN A 452 -13.39 1.17 18.35
N ASN A 453 -13.68 1.27 17.04
CA ASN A 453 -14.93 0.74 16.49
C ASN A 453 -14.97 -0.80 16.58
N GLU A 454 -13.86 -1.50 16.37
CA GLU A 454 -13.77 -2.95 16.53
C GLU A 454 -14.07 -3.35 17.99
N TYR A 455 -13.56 -2.58 18.96
CA TYR A 455 -13.88 -2.80 20.37
C TYR A 455 -15.36 -2.58 20.71
N SER A 456 -16.09 -1.81 19.89
CA SER A 456 -17.53 -1.56 20.06
C SER A 456 -18.39 -2.55 19.29
N THR A 457 -18.01 -2.92 18.07
CA THR A 457 -18.86 -3.68 17.13
C THR A 457 -18.48 -5.16 17.05
N ASN A 458 -17.22 -5.54 17.34
CA ASN A 458 -16.69 -6.90 17.29
C ASN A 458 -15.89 -7.25 18.55
N THR A 459 -16.40 -6.84 19.70
CA THR A 459 -15.73 -6.83 21.00
C THR A 459 -15.03 -8.14 21.36
N THR A 460 -15.72 -9.27 21.20
CA THR A 460 -15.20 -10.59 21.60
C THR A 460 -13.97 -10.97 20.78
N ASN A 461 -14.06 -10.81 19.47
CA ASN A 461 -13.00 -11.24 18.55
C ASN A 461 -11.77 -10.31 18.62
N VAL A 462 -11.98 -8.98 18.70
CA VAL A 462 -10.85 -8.05 18.83
C VAL A 462 -10.12 -8.21 20.16
N LYS A 463 -10.83 -8.46 21.27
CA LYS A 463 -10.18 -8.74 22.57
C LYS A 463 -9.38 -10.05 22.56
N ALA A 464 -9.92 -11.08 21.92
CA ALA A 464 -9.18 -12.34 21.73
C ALA A 464 -7.92 -12.13 20.90
N ALA A 465 -8.00 -11.37 19.80
CA ALA A 465 -6.86 -11.01 18.95
C ALA A 465 -5.81 -10.20 19.73
N ALA A 466 -6.25 -9.18 20.47
CA ALA A 466 -5.36 -8.37 21.31
C ALA A 466 -4.60 -9.21 22.34
N THR A 467 -5.29 -10.17 22.98
CA THR A 467 -4.65 -11.11 23.92
C THR A 467 -3.65 -12.01 23.22
N ALA A 468 -4.00 -12.55 22.04
CA ALA A 468 -3.16 -13.49 21.29
C ALA A 468 -1.82 -12.86 20.82
N ILE A 469 -1.80 -11.56 20.52
CA ILE A 469 -0.58 -10.83 20.11
C ILE A 469 0.23 -10.26 21.28
N GLY A 470 -0.18 -10.50 22.54
CA GLY A 470 0.52 -10.01 23.73
C GLY A 470 0.12 -8.60 24.17
N GLY A 471 -1.00 -8.07 23.67
CA GLY A 471 -1.56 -6.77 24.01
C GLY A 471 -1.71 -5.82 22.82
N ASP A 472 -2.76 -5.03 22.83
CA ASP A 472 -3.04 -4.05 21.75
C ASP A 472 -2.32 -2.73 22.01
N LYS A 473 -1.00 -2.74 21.87
CA LYS A 473 -0.15 -1.55 21.95
C LYS A 473 0.60 -1.34 20.65
N TYR A 474 0.89 -0.10 20.30
CA TYR A 474 1.73 0.20 19.12
C TYR A 474 3.18 -0.26 19.30
N THR A 475 3.60 -0.49 20.54
CA THR A 475 4.91 -1.05 20.90
C THR A 475 4.97 -2.58 20.82
N THR A 476 3.82 -3.26 20.69
CA THR A 476 3.78 -4.70 20.47
C THR A 476 4.28 -5.03 19.09
N LYS A 477 5.22 -5.97 18.98
CA LYS A 477 5.79 -6.39 17.71
C LYS A 477 4.84 -7.31 16.94
N VAL A 478 4.85 -7.23 15.62
CA VAL A 478 4.15 -8.19 14.76
C VAL A 478 4.90 -9.53 14.77
N PHE A 479 4.26 -10.62 14.33
CA PHE A 479 4.75 -11.99 14.52
C PHE A 479 6.16 -12.24 13.95
N TRP A 480 6.54 -11.54 12.90
CA TRP A 480 7.85 -11.69 12.24
C TRP A 480 8.94 -10.74 12.77
N ASP A 481 8.58 -9.69 13.49
CA ASP A 481 9.52 -8.74 14.11
C ASP A 481 9.99 -9.30 15.46
N LYS A 482 11.19 -9.86 15.51
CA LYS A 482 11.72 -10.59 16.68
C LYS A 482 12.75 -9.84 17.51
N PHE A 483 13.38 -8.82 16.98
CA PHE A 483 14.49 -8.13 17.63
C PHE A 483 14.25 -6.66 17.87
#